data_1f5934bcab380a9a76d1b58ea1615737
#
_entry.id   1f5934bcab380a9a76d1b58ea1615737
#
_cell.length_a   1.000
_cell.length_b   1.000
_cell.length_c   1.000
_cell.angle_alpha   90.00
_cell.angle_beta   90.00
_cell.angle_gamma   90.00
#
_symmetry.space_group_name_H-M   'P 1'
#
loop_
_entity.id
_entity.type
_entity.pdbx_description
1 polymer ?
#
loop_
_entity_poly.entity_id
_entity_poly.type
_entity_poly.pdbx_seq_one_letter_code
_entity_poly.pdbx_strand_id
1 'polypeptide(L)'
;MNSGTAYLYENLLGVNAVGVKSGDLEYTVEMKDGEATIARNYFSGAEEAAIFIDGGTSTVITNNHFTNNGTDECKPSIEVKNGSGIVIETNLIENSGGFGVDAENVSSPINIDQNTITTSGLMGGDCLAGIILGNDNASITGNIIHGNAGSGLEIINNSSGNLISQNSFYANGTAGPALGIDLNQDGVTLNDSGDGDNGPNNLLNFPIIEAAYASGTNLIVEGWARPGAIIELFLTDINEGSATAGDNQLGMTTDYGEGQTYLATVVEGSGSDTRSGTSSYTDLDGNTDSTNRFKFTIPLPSGVVKGDFLTATATISNSTSEFSPQSIIKGYTVITNRRITYRVKKN
;
A
#
# COMPACT_ATOMS: atom_id res chain seq x y z
N MET A 1 23.53 -21.49 24.89
CA MET A 1 22.46 -21.67 23.91
C MET A 1 23.12 -21.70 22.54
N ASN A 2 22.92 -22.75 21.79
CA ASN A 2 23.55 -22.85 20.48
C ASN A 2 22.70 -22.03 19.50
N SER A 3 23.20 -20.90 19.03
CA SER A 3 22.66 -20.20 17.88
C SER A 3 22.85 -21.10 16.65
N GLY A 4 21.87 -21.89 16.34
CA GLY A 4 21.86 -22.74 15.15
C GLY A 4 21.00 -22.10 14.08
N THR A 5 21.33 -22.31 12.80
CA THR A 5 20.44 -21.98 11.69
C THR A 5 19.50 -23.13 11.41
N ALA A 6 18.19 -22.88 11.43
CA ALA A 6 17.16 -23.87 11.08
C ALA A 6 16.77 -23.73 9.61
N TYR A 7 16.52 -24.88 8.97
CA TYR A 7 16.01 -24.95 7.59
C TYR A 7 14.74 -25.77 7.53
N LEU A 8 13.65 -25.18 7.02
CA LEU A 8 12.38 -25.85 6.82
C LEU A 8 11.97 -25.73 5.36
N TYR A 9 12.03 -26.82 4.63
CA TYR A 9 11.80 -26.85 3.18
C TYR A 9 10.80 -27.90 2.74
N GLU A 10 9.93 -27.54 1.80
CA GLU A 10 9.09 -28.46 1.02
C GLU A 10 8.21 -29.37 1.88
N ASN A 11 7.59 -28.82 2.94
CA ASN A 11 6.71 -29.54 3.84
C ASN A 11 5.23 -29.18 3.60
N LEU A 12 4.36 -30.10 3.95
CA LEU A 12 2.94 -29.87 4.17
C LEU A 12 2.73 -29.77 5.69
N LEU A 13 2.26 -28.64 6.17
CA LEU A 13 2.19 -28.31 7.59
C LEU A 13 0.75 -27.91 7.97
N GLY A 14 0.27 -28.50 9.07
CA GLY A 14 -1.09 -28.29 9.55
C GLY A 14 -2.17 -29.08 8.81
N VAL A 15 -1.80 -29.87 7.81
CA VAL A 15 -2.70 -30.72 7.03
C VAL A 15 -2.12 -32.13 6.86
N ASN A 16 -2.98 -33.09 6.59
CA ASN A 16 -2.55 -34.46 6.22
C ASN A 16 -2.18 -34.53 4.71
N ALA A 17 -1.71 -35.68 4.27
CA ALA A 17 -1.26 -35.89 2.88
C ALA A 17 -2.34 -35.67 1.79
N VAL A 18 -3.60 -35.56 2.17
CA VAL A 18 -4.71 -35.21 1.26
C VAL A 18 -5.23 -33.77 1.46
N GLY A 19 -4.51 -32.93 2.23
CA GLY A 19 -4.84 -31.51 2.42
C GLY A 19 -5.95 -31.23 3.42
N VAL A 20 -6.29 -32.18 4.28
CA VAL A 20 -7.30 -31.97 5.34
C VAL A 20 -6.59 -31.59 6.64
N LYS A 21 -7.10 -30.60 7.38
CA LYS A 21 -6.58 -30.14 8.69
C LYS A 21 -6.28 -31.33 9.59
N SER A 22 -5.10 -31.36 10.17
CA SER A 22 -4.59 -32.47 11.00
C SER A 22 -4.31 -31.97 12.42
N GLY A 23 -5.33 -32.01 13.27
CA GLY A 23 -5.26 -31.60 14.65
C GLY A 23 -5.46 -30.11 14.89
N ASP A 24 -5.51 -29.72 16.15
CA ASP A 24 -5.57 -28.33 16.59
C ASP A 24 -4.14 -27.88 16.89
N LEU A 25 -3.59 -27.00 16.04
CA LEU A 25 -2.25 -26.44 16.21
C LEU A 25 -2.40 -24.95 16.52
N GLU A 26 -1.97 -24.55 17.69
CA GLU A 26 -1.84 -23.13 18.06
C GLU A 26 -0.95 -22.42 17.01
N TYR A 27 0.30 -22.86 16.93
CA TYR A 27 1.27 -22.44 15.92
C TYR A 27 1.79 -23.64 15.14
N THR A 28 2.00 -23.48 13.84
CA THR A 28 2.65 -24.52 13.05
C THR A 28 4.19 -24.43 13.19
N VAL A 29 4.72 -23.21 13.24
CA VAL A 29 6.13 -22.93 13.51
C VAL A 29 6.22 -21.81 14.54
N GLU A 30 6.89 -22.09 15.67
CA GLU A 30 7.20 -21.08 16.68
C GLU A 30 8.71 -20.88 16.75
N MET A 31 9.16 -19.62 16.62
CA MET A 31 10.55 -19.22 16.72
C MET A 31 10.75 -18.30 17.92
N LYS A 32 11.65 -18.69 18.82
CA LYS A 32 12.02 -17.90 20.01
C LYS A 32 13.46 -17.42 20.02
N ASP A 33 14.32 -17.97 19.17
CA ASP A 33 15.74 -17.62 19.07
C ASP A 33 16.36 -18.22 17.80
N GLY A 34 17.55 -17.76 17.43
CA GLY A 34 18.32 -18.31 16.31
C GLY A 34 17.99 -17.70 14.96
N GLU A 35 18.44 -18.36 13.91
CA GLU A 35 18.23 -18.01 12.52
C GLU A 35 17.37 -19.07 11.82
N ALA A 36 16.54 -18.69 10.85
CA ALA A 36 15.81 -19.66 10.06
C ALA A 36 15.68 -19.26 8.61
N THR A 37 15.60 -20.29 7.76
CA THR A 37 15.06 -20.18 6.42
C THR A 37 13.89 -21.13 6.27
N ILE A 38 12.71 -20.58 6.00
CA ILE A 38 11.44 -21.29 5.84
C ILE A 38 11.00 -21.09 4.40
N ALA A 39 11.14 -22.14 3.57
CA ALA A 39 10.94 -21.97 2.14
C ALA A 39 10.19 -23.13 1.49
N ARG A 40 9.34 -22.80 0.51
CA ARG A 40 8.60 -23.76 -0.32
C ARG A 40 7.72 -24.73 0.49
N ASN A 41 7.15 -24.22 1.58
CA ASN A 41 6.22 -24.99 2.40
C ASN A 41 4.78 -24.59 2.09
N TYR A 42 3.88 -25.49 2.39
CA TYR A 42 2.44 -25.27 2.42
C TYR A 42 1.97 -25.29 3.87
N PHE A 43 1.38 -24.17 4.33
CA PHE A 43 0.86 -23.99 5.67
C PHE A 43 -0.66 -23.85 5.65
N SER A 44 -1.37 -24.66 6.44
CA SER A 44 -2.83 -24.53 6.54
C SER A 44 -3.36 -25.06 7.86
N GLY A 45 -4.36 -24.37 8.42
CA GLY A 45 -5.15 -24.86 9.55
C GLY A 45 -4.56 -24.54 10.93
N ALA A 46 -3.60 -23.64 11.04
CA ALA A 46 -3.18 -23.12 12.35
C ALA A 46 -4.32 -22.31 12.98
N GLU A 47 -4.54 -22.45 14.29
CA GLU A 47 -5.58 -21.70 15.01
C GLU A 47 -5.13 -20.28 15.30
N GLU A 48 -3.94 -20.09 15.85
CA GLU A 48 -3.32 -18.80 16.10
C GLU A 48 -2.62 -18.28 14.84
N ALA A 49 -1.36 -18.67 14.62
CA ALA A 49 -0.63 -18.30 13.41
C ALA A 49 0.11 -19.50 12.80
N ALA A 50 0.26 -19.52 11.49
CA ALA A 50 1.10 -20.54 10.86
C ALA A 50 2.56 -20.38 11.27
N ILE A 51 3.06 -19.14 11.27
CA ILE A 51 4.40 -18.82 11.77
C ILE A 51 4.28 -17.75 12.83
N PHE A 52 4.84 -18.02 14.01
CA PHE A 52 4.97 -17.07 15.10
C PHE A 52 6.45 -16.86 15.41
N ILE A 53 6.88 -15.59 15.37
CA ILE A 53 8.26 -15.20 15.65
C ILE A 53 8.27 -14.28 16.88
N ASP A 54 8.85 -14.76 17.98
CA ASP A 54 9.04 -14.00 19.22
C ASP A 54 10.52 -14.01 19.60
N GLY A 55 11.37 -13.61 18.69
CA GLY A 55 12.83 -13.57 18.85
C GLY A 55 13.58 -14.03 17.61
N GLY A 56 14.88 -14.25 17.75
CA GLY A 56 15.72 -14.70 16.65
C GLY A 56 16.29 -13.57 15.79
N THR A 57 17.13 -13.96 14.87
CA THR A 57 17.83 -13.04 13.95
C THR A 57 17.87 -13.64 12.57
N SER A 58 17.85 -12.78 11.53
CA SER A 58 18.03 -13.22 10.12
C SER A 58 17.08 -14.34 9.69
N THR A 59 15.78 -14.17 9.95
CA THR A 59 14.77 -15.14 9.53
C THR A 59 14.25 -14.77 8.14
N VAL A 60 14.32 -15.73 7.21
CA VAL A 60 13.80 -15.59 5.84
C VAL A 60 12.63 -16.55 5.62
N ILE A 61 11.46 -16.00 5.29
CA ILE A 61 10.23 -16.72 4.95
C ILE A 61 9.97 -16.48 3.47
N THR A 62 10.23 -17.48 2.61
CA THR A 62 10.21 -17.27 1.17
C THR A 62 9.56 -18.40 0.37
N ASN A 63 8.84 -18.05 -0.69
CA ASN A 63 8.21 -19.00 -1.60
C ASN A 63 7.27 -20.01 -0.90
N ASN A 64 6.61 -19.63 0.19
CA ASN A 64 5.64 -20.46 0.86
C ASN A 64 4.21 -20.12 0.40
N HIS A 65 3.30 -21.06 0.63
CA HIS A 65 1.87 -20.87 0.47
C HIS A 65 1.20 -21.03 1.83
N PHE A 66 0.58 -19.94 2.29
CA PHE A 66 -0.22 -19.90 3.53
C PHE A 66 -1.69 -19.80 3.15
N THR A 67 -2.53 -20.68 3.68
CA THR A 67 -3.98 -20.61 3.45
C THR A 67 -4.77 -21.16 4.62
N ASN A 68 -5.90 -20.53 4.94
CA ASN A 68 -6.79 -20.94 6.05
C ASN A 68 -6.06 -21.04 7.40
N ASN A 69 -5.19 -20.09 7.70
CA ASN A 69 -4.53 -19.98 9.00
C ASN A 69 -5.15 -18.83 9.81
N GLY A 70 -4.85 -18.80 11.13
CA GLY A 70 -5.47 -17.86 12.04
C GLY A 70 -6.97 -18.09 12.12
N THR A 71 -7.39 -19.31 12.41
CA THR A 71 -8.83 -19.65 12.37
C THR A 71 -9.63 -19.15 13.57
N ASP A 72 -8.95 -18.57 14.57
CA ASP A 72 -9.55 -17.84 15.65
C ASP A 72 -9.67 -16.34 15.30
N GLU A 73 -10.48 -15.59 16.07
CA GLU A 73 -10.68 -14.16 15.87
C GLU A 73 -9.36 -13.40 16.02
N CYS A 74 -9.08 -12.49 15.08
CA CYS A 74 -7.88 -11.66 15.05
C CYS A 74 -6.54 -12.43 14.99
N LYS A 75 -6.52 -13.61 14.42
CA LYS A 75 -5.28 -14.39 14.29
C LYS A 75 -4.72 -14.31 12.87
N PRO A 76 -3.43 -13.93 12.72
CA PRO A 76 -2.81 -13.77 11.41
C PRO A 76 -2.31 -15.09 10.83
N SER A 77 -1.92 -15.09 9.56
CA SER A 77 -1.13 -16.19 9.00
C SER A 77 0.33 -16.15 9.46
N ILE A 78 0.92 -14.96 9.55
CA ILE A 78 2.29 -14.75 10.05
C ILE A 78 2.24 -13.67 11.13
N GLU A 79 2.75 -13.97 12.32
CA GLU A 79 2.87 -13.04 13.44
C GLU A 79 4.34 -12.84 13.81
N VAL A 80 4.78 -11.57 13.86
CA VAL A 80 6.14 -11.18 14.27
C VAL A 80 6.04 -10.23 15.45
N LYS A 81 6.47 -10.67 16.62
CA LYS A 81 6.52 -9.84 17.86
C LYS A 81 7.87 -9.26 18.12
N ASN A 82 8.89 -10.10 18.03
CA ASN A 82 10.27 -9.72 18.27
C ASN A 82 11.17 -10.37 17.23
N GLY A 83 12.36 -9.85 17.07
CA GLY A 83 13.36 -10.39 16.16
C GLY A 83 14.06 -9.30 15.38
N SER A 84 15.07 -9.67 14.62
CA SER A 84 15.79 -8.74 13.76
C SER A 84 16.15 -9.38 12.43
N GLY A 85 16.24 -8.57 11.36
CA GLY A 85 16.56 -9.06 10.04
C GLY A 85 15.52 -10.03 9.48
N ILE A 86 14.25 -9.78 9.77
CA ILE A 86 13.13 -10.58 9.27
C ILE A 86 12.82 -10.19 7.84
N VAL A 87 12.76 -11.18 6.96
CA VAL A 87 12.41 -11.02 5.54
C VAL A 87 11.25 -11.97 5.21
N ILE A 88 10.17 -11.41 4.71
CA ILE A 88 8.99 -12.14 4.21
C ILE A 88 8.90 -11.83 2.72
N GLU A 89 9.25 -12.77 1.86
CA GLU A 89 9.34 -12.50 0.43
C GLU A 89 8.74 -13.59 -0.45
N THR A 90 8.14 -13.20 -1.57
CA THR A 90 7.65 -14.12 -2.60
C THR A 90 6.71 -15.22 -2.08
N ASN A 91 5.93 -14.95 -1.04
CA ASN A 91 4.93 -15.87 -0.51
C ASN A 91 3.55 -15.57 -1.11
N LEU A 92 2.70 -16.59 -1.17
CA LEU A 92 1.26 -16.45 -1.30
C LEU A 92 0.65 -16.60 0.11
N ILE A 93 -0.02 -15.56 0.58
CA ILE A 93 -0.70 -15.51 1.88
C ILE A 93 -2.17 -15.23 1.60
N GLU A 94 -3.02 -16.21 1.84
CA GLU A 94 -4.44 -16.09 1.52
C GLU A 94 -5.34 -16.72 2.58
N ASN A 95 -6.58 -16.24 2.64
CA ASN A 95 -7.60 -16.80 3.56
C ASN A 95 -7.15 -16.80 5.03
N SER A 96 -6.58 -15.69 5.50
CA SER A 96 -6.23 -15.52 6.91
C SER A 96 -7.46 -15.14 7.72
N GLY A 97 -7.60 -15.68 8.92
CA GLY A 97 -8.70 -15.34 9.83
C GLY A 97 -8.66 -13.88 10.26
N GLY A 98 -7.50 -13.39 10.71
CA GLY A 98 -7.20 -11.99 10.93
C GLY A 98 -6.28 -11.43 9.82
N PHE A 99 -5.27 -10.68 10.20
CA PHE A 99 -4.26 -10.13 9.27
C PHE A 99 -3.55 -11.22 8.45
N GLY A 100 -3.13 -10.89 7.24
CA GLY A 100 -2.20 -11.75 6.51
C GLY A 100 -0.83 -11.79 7.20
N VAL A 101 -0.31 -10.61 7.55
CA VAL A 101 0.93 -10.41 8.33
C VAL A 101 0.67 -9.41 9.45
N ASP A 102 0.97 -9.82 10.68
CA ASP A 102 0.96 -8.99 11.87
C ASP A 102 2.40 -8.70 12.32
N ALA A 103 2.79 -7.44 12.28
CA ALA A 103 4.09 -6.92 12.73
C ALA A 103 3.91 -5.68 13.62
N GLU A 104 2.88 -5.65 14.48
CA GLU A 104 2.57 -4.50 15.35
C GLU A 104 3.64 -4.22 16.40
N ASN A 105 4.28 -5.23 16.90
CA ASN A 105 5.13 -5.14 18.08
C ASN A 105 6.60 -5.48 17.79
N VAL A 106 7.01 -5.39 16.53
CA VAL A 106 8.40 -5.71 16.13
C VAL A 106 9.34 -4.61 16.56
N SER A 107 10.42 -4.96 17.22
CA SER A 107 11.43 -4.02 17.71
C SER A 107 12.51 -3.64 16.69
N SER A 108 12.47 -4.21 15.50
CA SER A 108 13.49 -4.04 14.44
C SER A 108 12.84 -3.91 13.08
N PRO A 109 13.54 -3.32 12.10
CA PRO A 109 13.04 -3.24 10.74
C PRO A 109 12.67 -4.62 10.17
N ILE A 110 11.57 -4.68 9.43
CA ILE A 110 11.10 -5.85 8.72
C ILE A 110 11.02 -5.54 7.22
N ASN A 111 11.35 -6.52 6.38
CA ASN A 111 11.19 -6.43 4.94
C ASN A 111 10.06 -7.37 4.50
N ILE A 112 9.06 -6.82 3.80
CA ILE A 112 7.96 -7.57 3.18
C ILE A 112 7.99 -7.26 1.68
N ASP A 113 8.49 -8.20 0.87
CA ASP A 113 8.79 -7.95 -0.54
C ASP A 113 8.17 -9.00 -1.46
N GLN A 114 7.56 -8.56 -2.57
CA GLN A 114 7.05 -9.42 -3.64
C GLN A 114 6.10 -10.53 -3.19
N ASN A 115 5.33 -10.33 -2.11
CA ASN A 115 4.29 -11.27 -1.69
C ASN A 115 2.98 -10.98 -2.40
N THR A 116 2.13 -12.00 -2.51
CA THR A 116 0.70 -11.83 -2.76
C THR A 116 -0.05 -12.07 -1.45
N ILE A 117 -0.78 -11.06 -0.99
CA ILE A 117 -1.52 -11.08 0.28
C ILE A 117 -2.98 -10.78 -0.03
N THR A 118 -3.86 -11.74 0.21
CA THR A 118 -5.25 -11.63 -0.20
C THR A 118 -6.21 -12.34 0.77
N THR A 119 -7.46 -11.88 0.76
CA THR A 119 -8.53 -12.52 1.55
C THR A 119 -8.19 -12.68 3.04
N SER A 120 -7.58 -11.67 3.64
CA SER A 120 -7.36 -11.58 5.09
C SER A 120 -8.59 -11.00 5.79
N GLY A 121 -8.72 -11.24 7.11
CA GLY A 121 -9.81 -10.72 7.92
C GLY A 121 -11.10 -11.54 7.84
N LEU A 122 -11.01 -12.83 7.50
CA LEU A 122 -12.19 -13.68 7.26
C LEU A 122 -13.05 -13.94 8.51
N MET A 123 -12.45 -13.87 9.71
CA MET A 123 -13.18 -14.13 10.96
C MET A 123 -13.86 -12.86 11.50
N GLY A 124 -13.69 -11.73 10.84
CA GLY A 124 -14.26 -10.44 11.29
C GLY A 124 -13.50 -9.81 12.46
N GLY A 125 -14.18 -8.97 13.25
CA GLY A 125 -13.54 -8.21 14.32
C GLY A 125 -12.81 -6.97 13.79
N ASP A 126 -11.74 -6.56 14.47
CA ASP A 126 -10.96 -5.36 14.13
C ASP A 126 -9.70 -5.66 13.29
N CYS A 127 -9.43 -6.94 13.00
CA CYS A 127 -8.19 -7.40 12.37
C CYS A 127 -8.44 -7.78 10.90
N LEU A 128 -8.77 -6.79 10.08
CA LEU A 128 -9.27 -7.00 8.73
C LEU A 128 -8.26 -6.74 7.62
N ALA A 129 -7.13 -6.09 7.93
CA ALA A 129 -6.16 -5.68 6.91
C ALA A 129 -5.31 -6.85 6.36
N GLY A 130 -4.72 -6.61 5.19
CA GLY A 130 -3.72 -7.51 4.64
C GLY A 130 -2.44 -7.55 5.49
N ILE A 131 -1.94 -6.38 5.87
CA ILE A 131 -0.74 -6.20 6.71
C ILE A 131 -1.04 -5.17 7.79
N ILE A 132 -0.56 -5.40 9.02
CA ILE A 132 -0.48 -4.37 10.06
C ILE A 132 0.97 -4.20 10.51
N LEU A 133 1.40 -2.95 10.66
CA LEU A 133 2.75 -2.56 11.08
C LEU A 133 2.69 -1.62 12.28
N GLY A 134 3.53 -1.87 13.27
CA GLY A 134 3.68 -0.97 14.42
C GLY A 134 5.16 -0.67 14.73
N ASN A 135 6.08 -0.93 13.79
CA ASN A 135 7.52 -0.74 13.94
C ASN A 135 8.04 0.35 13.01
N ASP A 136 9.23 0.87 13.34
CA ASP A 136 9.95 1.85 12.53
C ASP A 136 10.80 1.18 11.43
N ASN A 137 10.98 1.92 10.33
CA ASN A 137 11.91 1.60 9.24
C ASN A 137 11.62 0.26 8.54
N ALA A 138 10.37 -0.15 8.44
CA ALA A 138 9.98 -1.28 7.60
C ALA A 138 10.11 -0.93 6.11
N SER A 139 10.32 -1.97 5.29
CA SER A 139 10.33 -1.85 3.83
C SER A 139 9.28 -2.80 3.24
N ILE A 140 8.25 -2.22 2.63
CA ILE A 140 7.12 -2.94 2.04
C ILE A 140 7.15 -2.66 0.55
N THR A 141 7.66 -3.60 -0.26
CA THR A 141 7.97 -3.32 -1.67
C THR A 141 7.47 -4.41 -2.61
N GLY A 142 6.96 -4.00 -3.77
CA GLY A 142 6.61 -4.93 -4.86
C GLY A 142 5.53 -5.95 -4.52
N ASN A 143 4.76 -5.80 -3.45
CA ASN A 143 3.72 -6.73 -3.08
C ASN A 143 2.43 -6.49 -3.89
N ILE A 144 1.62 -7.54 -4.00
CA ILE A 144 0.25 -7.50 -4.49
C ILE A 144 -0.66 -7.74 -3.29
N ILE A 145 -1.41 -6.71 -2.88
CA ILE A 145 -2.23 -6.72 -1.66
C ILE A 145 -3.67 -6.41 -2.06
N HIS A 146 -4.54 -7.42 -2.05
CA HIS A 146 -5.88 -7.25 -2.60
C HIS A 146 -6.94 -8.12 -1.95
N GLY A 147 -8.21 -7.70 -2.07
CA GLY A 147 -9.35 -8.51 -1.65
C GLY A 147 -9.40 -8.80 -0.15
N ASN A 148 -8.71 -8.00 0.67
CA ASN A 148 -8.75 -8.14 2.12
C ASN A 148 -10.03 -7.52 2.69
N ALA A 149 -10.46 -7.95 3.86
CA ALA A 149 -11.71 -7.50 4.47
C ALA A 149 -11.67 -6.01 4.85
N GLY A 150 -10.54 -5.52 5.34
CA GLY A 150 -10.26 -4.11 5.63
C GLY A 150 -9.21 -3.51 4.69
N SER A 151 -8.40 -2.61 5.21
CA SER A 151 -7.34 -1.92 4.48
C SER A 151 -6.28 -2.89 3.92
N GLY A 152 -5.61 -2.49 2.85
CA GLY A 152 -4.48 -3.27 2.34
C GLY A 152 -3.33 -3.34 3.34
N LEU A 153 -2.92 -2.18 3.85
CA LEU A 153 -1.86 -2.00 4.84
C LEU A 153 -2.29 -0.96 5.88
N GLU A 154 -2.10 -1.27 7.14
CA GLU A 154 -2.28 -0.36 8.28
C GLU A 154 -0.96 -0.09 8.98
N ILE A 155 -0.68 1.16 9.33
CA ILE A 155 0.50 1.56 10.12
C ILE A 155 0.04 2.27 11.38
N ILE A 156 0.53 1.81 12.54
CA ILE A 156 0.09 2.25 13.86
C ILE A 156 1.26 2.66 14.77
N ASN A 157 0.95 3.00 16.02
CA ASN A 157 1.92 3.23 17.12
C ASN A 157 2.89 4.40 16.89
N ASN A 158 2.52 5.43 16.10
CA ASN A 158 3.42 6.53 15.72
C ASN A 158 4.75 6.05 15.09
N SER A 159 4.76 4.86 14.53
CA SER A 159 5.93 4.32 13.85
C SER A 159 6.25 5.09 12.57
N SER A 160 7.51 5.25 12.23
CA SER A 160 7.95 6.12 11.16
C SER A 160 9.09 5.53 10.33
N GLY A 161 9.37 6.14 9.16
CA GLY A 161 10.40 5.65 8.25
C GLY A 161 9.98 4.37 7.54
N ASN A 162 8.69 4.05 7.49
CA ASN A 162 8.18 2.87 6.81
C ASN A 162 7.99 3.17 5.32
N LEU A 163 8.86 2.58 4.50
CA LEU A 163 8.86 2.72 3.06
C LEU A 163 7.82 1.77 2.43
N ILE A 164 6.84 2.35 1.74
CA ILE A 164 5.85 1.60 0.97
C ILE A 164 6.04 2.00 -0.50
N SER A 165 6.58 1.11 -1.33
CA SER A 165 6.98 1.44 -2.69
C SER A 165 6.62 0.35 -3.69
N GLN A 166 6.07 0.75 -4.84
CA GLN A 166 5.77 -0.11 -5.97
C GLN A 166 4.89 -1.32 -5.64
N ASN A 167 4.06 -1.23 -4.59
CA ASN A 167 3.05 -2.25 -4.31
C ASN A 167 1.83 -2.01 -5.19
N SER A 168 1.08 -3.08 -5.43
CA SER A 168 -0.22 -3.05 -6.08
C SER A 168 -1.30 -3.27 -5.01
N PHE A 169 -2.17 -2.27 -4.81
CA PHE A 169 -3.32 -2.35 -3.91
C PHE A 169 -4.60 -2.26 -4.73
N TYR A 170 -5.51 -3.22 -4.55
CA TYR A 170 -6.81 -3.19 -5.21
C TYR A 170 -7.84 -4.11 -4.55
N ALA A 171 -9.10 -3.76 -4.69
CA ALA A 171 -10.23 -4.54 -4.17
C ALA A 171 -10.14 -4.87 -2.67
N ASN A 172 -9.45 -4.04 -1.86
CA ASN A 172 -9.48 -4.15 -0.41
C ASN A 172 -10.78 -3.53 0.13
N GLY A 173 -11.12 -3.79 1.40
CA GLY A 173 -12.38 -3.32 1.96
C GLY A 173 -13.59 -4.19 1.60
N THR A 174 -13.42 -5.50 1.45
CA THR A 174 -14.52 -6.40 1.09
C THR A 174 -15.60 -6.53 2.17
N ALA A 175 -15.30 -6.19 3.41
CA ALA A 175 -16.27 -6.11 4.51
C ALA A 175 -16.87 -4.71 4.71
N GLY A 176 -16.28 -3.67 4.13
CA GLY A 176 -16.72 -2.29 4.18
C GLY A 176 -15.65 -1.36 3.62
N PRO A 177 -15.98 -0.07 3.36
CA PRO A 177 -15.03 0.88 2.79
C PRO A 177 -13.71 0.92 3.56
N ALA A 178 -12.58 0.84 2.85
CA ALA A 178 -11.24 0.84 3.42
C ALA A 178 -10.22 1.43 2.45
N LEU A 179 -9.02 1.72 2.92
CA LEU A 179 -7.94 2.31 2.14
C LEU A 179 -6.91 1.24 1.69
N GLY A 180 -6.18 1.54 0.62
CA GLY A 180 -4.99 0.75 0.28
C GLY A 180 -3.91 0.86 1.35
N ILE A 181 -3.65 2.09 1.83
CA ILE A 181 -2.74 2.42 2.94
C ILE A 181 -3.52 3.27 3.92
N ASP A 182 -3.62 2.86 5.18
CA ASP A 182 -4.30 3.56 6.27
C ASP A 182 -3.29 3.86 7.38
N LEU A 183 -3.01 5.13 7.59
CA LEU A 183 -2.13 5.60 8.66
C LEU A 183 -2.98 5.88 9.90
N ASN A 184 -2.77 5.14 10.97
CA ASN A 184 -3.46 5.27 12.25
C ASN A 184 -4.83 4.56 12.37
N GLN A 185 -5.26 3.76 11.39
CA GLN A 185 -6.53 3.01 11.41
C GLN A 185 -7.78 3.87 11.64
N ASP A 186 -7.79 5.09 11.13
CA ASP A 186 -8.90 6.02 11.31
C ASP A 186 -9.49 6.54 9.98
N GLY A 187 -9.10 5.93 8.87
CA GLY A 187 -9.50 6.29 7.52
C GLY A 187 -8.65 7.42 6.96
N VAL A 188 -9.21 8.24 6.07
CA VAL A 188 -8.43 9.25 5.36
C VAL A 188 -7.85 10.30 6.31
N THR A 189 -6.53 10.40 6.35
CA THR A 189 -5.80 11.49 7.01
C THR A 189 -5.69 12.67 6.07
N LEU A 190 -6.53 13.71 6.27
CA LEU A 190 -6.52 14.87 5.40
C LEU A 190 -5.20 15.65 5.48
N ASN A 191 -4.70 16.10 4.33
CA ASN A 191 -3.54 16.99 4.28
C ASN A 191 -3.79 18.27 5.10
N ASP A 192 -2.83 18.62 5.95
CA ASP A 192 -2.84 19.81 6.80
C ASP A 192 -1.80 20.85 6.38
N SER A 193 -1.96 22.07 6.90
CA SER A 193 -1.06 23.18 6.57
C SER A 193 0.31 22.99 7.23
N GLY A 194 1.32 22.75 6.39
CA GLY A 194 2.69 22.64 6.83
C GLY A 194 3.13 21.22 7.18
N ASP A 195 2.22 20.23 7.08
CA ASP A 195 2.54 18.83 7.40
C ASP A 195 3.03 18.73 8.85
N GLY A 196 2.22 19.24 9.78
CA GLY A 196 2.64 19.52 11.15
C GLY A 196 2.10 18.55 12.18
N ASP A 197 1.26 17.62 11.81
CA ASP A 197 0.69 16.59 12.65
C ASP A 197 1.71 15.48 12.99
N ASN A 198 1.33 14.59 13.90
CA ASN A 198 2.20 13.52 14.37
C ASN A 198 1.40 12.22 14.38
N GLY A 199 2.02 11.17 13.92
CA GLY A 199 1.43 9.85 13.84
C GLY A 199 2.29 8.88 13.04
N PRO A 200 1.76 7.73 12.64
CA PRO A 200 2.44 6.78 11.78
C PRO A 200 2.95 7.46 10.50
N ASN A 201 4.18 7.17 10.11
CA ASN A 201 4.86 7.82 8.99
C ASN A 201 4.76 9.35 9.00
N ASN A 202 4.65 9.95 10.20
CA ASN A 202 4.45 11.38 10.46
C ASN A 202 3.13 11.94 9.86
N LEU A 203 2.16 11.09 9.53
CA LEU A 203 0.94 11.41 8.79
C LEU A 203 1.22 12.26 7.54
N LEU A 204 2.30 11.91 6.83
CA LEU A 204 2.84 12.68 5.72
C LEU A 204 1.77 13.04 4.69
N ASN A 205 1.64 14.33 4.40
CA ASN A 205 0.75 14.85 3.37
C ASN A 205 1.00 14.16 2.02
N PHE A 206 -0.03 13.55 1.45
CA PHE A 206 0.03 12.96 0.11
C PHE A 206 0.05 14.03 -0.99
N PRO A 207 0.48 13.69 -2.23
CA PRO A 207 0.46 14.66 -3.34
C PRO A 207 -0.98 14.96 -3.75
N ILE A 208 -1.27 16.19 -4.13
CA ILE A 208 -2.54 16.53 -4.78
C ILE A 208 -2.31 16.67 -6.28
N ILE A 209 -2.97 15.81 -7.07
CA ILE A 209 -2.95 15.87 -8.54
C ILE A 209 -4.00 16.88 -9.01
N GLU A 210 -3.59 18.12 -9.31
CA GLU A 210 -4.47 19.16 -9.86
C GLU A 210 -4.98 18.80 -11.25
N ALA A 211 -4.11 18.22 -12.06
CA ALA A 211 -4.46 17.85 -13.42
C ALA A 211 -3.54 16.76 -14.00
N ALA A 212 -4.15 15.86 -14.75
CA ALA A 212 -3.47 14.85 -15.54
C ALA A 212 -3.96 14.87 -17.00
N TYR A 213 -3.02 14.79 -17.96
CA TYR A 213 -3.33 14.88 -19.39
C TYR A 213 -2.57 13.85 -20.20
N ALA A 214 -3.29 13.06 -21.01
CA ALA A 214 -2.69 12.29 -22.09
C ALA A 214 -2.51 13.20 -23.32
N SER A 215 -1.25 13.42 -23.74
CA SER A 215 -0.88 14.31 -24.83
C SER A 215 0.12 13.64 -25.78
N GLY A 216 -0.37 13.12 -26.89
CA GLY A 216 0.45 12.35 -27.84
C GLY A 216 0.98 11.07 -27.17
N THR A 217 2.31 10.99 -27.06
CA THR A 217 3.01 9.84 -26.41
C THR A 217 3.41 10.16 -24.97
N ASN A 218 2.87 11.22 -24.37
CA ASN A 218 3.24 11.66 -23.04
C ASN A 218 2.02 11.69 -22.09
N LEU A 219 2.30 11.42 -20.82
CA LEU A 219 1.45 11.75 -19.70
C LEU A 219 2.03 12.98 -19.00
N ILE A 220 1.22 14.03 -18.85
CA ILE A 220 1.56 15.25 -18.13
C ILE A 220 0.78 15.25 -16.84
N VAL A 221 1.48 15.38 -15.72
CA VAL A 221 0.88 15.43 -14.38
C VAL A 221 1.37 16.69 -13.68
N GLU A 222 0.44 17.46 -13.12
CA GLU A 222 0.74 18.70 -12.36
C GLU A 222 -0.06 18.71 -11.05
N GLY A 223 0.54 19.30 -10.01
CA GLY A 223 -0.09 19.34 -8.71
C GLY A 223 0.78 19.98 -7.62
N TRP A 224 0.57 19.52 -6.40
CA TRP A 224 1.32 19.95 -5.21
C TRP A 224 1.86 18.74 -4.47
N ALA A 225 3.06 18.89 -3.92
CA ALA A 225 3.66 17.92 -3.01
C ALA A 225 4.62 18.62 -2.04
N ARG A 226 4.95 17.97 -0.96
CA ARG A 226 5.96 18.46 -0.02
C ARG A 226 7.32 18.55 -0.70
N PRO A 227 8.18 19.53 -0.29
CA PRO A 227 9.49 19.73 -0.90
C PRO A 227 10.36 18.48 -0.88
N GLY A 228 10.86 18.07 -2.05
CA GLY A 228 11.73 16.91 -2.22
C GLY A 228 11.02 15.55 -2.14
N ALA A 229 9.70 15.51 -2.11
CA ALA A 229 8.95 14.27 -2.07
C ALA A 229 9.25 13.39 -3.29
N ILE A 230 9.48 12.11 -3.05
CA ILE A 230 9.42 11.07 -4.06
C ILE A 230 7.94 10.74 -4.26
N ILE A 231 7.45 10.93 -5.47
CA ILE A 231 6.04 10.73 -5.82
C ILE A 231 5.95 9.48 -6.68
N GLU A 232 5.17 8.50 -6.25
CA GLU A 232 4.81 7.35 -7.07
C GLU A 232 3.40 7.52 -7.62
N LEU A 233 3.25 7.33 -8.93
CA LEU A 233 2.00 7.45 -9.66
C LEU A 233 1.44 6.08 -9.97
N PHE A 234 0.13 5.92 -9.78
CA PHE A 234 -0.59 4.67 -10.03
C PHE A 234 -1.87 4.93 -10.82
N LEU A 235 -2.30 3.92 -11.60
CA LEU A 235 -3.71 3.83 -11.97
C LEU A 235 -4.51 3.25 -10.81
N THR A 236 -5.70 3.77 -10.63
CA THR A 236 -6.68 3.25 -9.66
C THR A 236 -8.00 2.92 -10.35
N ASP A 237 -8.79 2.05 -9.75
CA ASP A 237 -10.18 1.81 -10.08
C ASP A 237 -11.05 2.15 -8.86
N ILE A 238 -11.95 3.10 -9.03
CA ILE A 238 -12.82 3.63 -7.97
C ILE A 238 -13.96 2.67 -7.58
N ASN A 239 -14.12 1.57 -8.29
CA ASN A 239 -15.19 0.59 -8.07
C ASN A 239 -14.64 -0.73 -7.51
N GLU A 240 -13.41 -0.75 -7.05
CA GLU A 240 -12.81 -1.92 -6.38
C GLU A 240 -13.23 -1.99 -4.90
N GLY A 241 -13.06 -3.15 -4.30
CA GLY A 241 -13.45 -3.41 -2.92
C GLY A 241 -14.86 -3.95 -2.79
N SER A 242 -15.77 -3.21 -2.18
CA SER A 242 -17.15 -3.67 -1.90
C SER A 242 -18.07 -3.77 -3.13
N ALA A 243 -17.57 -3.52 -4.32
CA ALA A 243 -18.31 -3.45 -5.59
C ALA A 243 -19.38 -2.34 -5.63
N THR A 244 -19.25 -1.32 -4.79
CA THR A 244 -20.11 -0.15 -4.76
C THR A 244 -19.30 1.07 -5.18
N ALA A 245 -19.79 1.85 -6.16
CA ALA A 245 -19.11 3.08 -6.55
C ALA A 245 -18.94 4.00 -5.34
N GLY A 246 -17.73 4.53 -5.14
CA GLY A 246 -17.40 5.39 -4.01
C GLY A 246 -17.12 4.65 -2.70
N ASP A 247 -16.76 3.39 -2.75
CA ASP A 247 -16.42 2.61 -1.55
C ASP A 247 -15.13 3.08 -0.85
N ASN A 248 -14.20 3.68 -1.59
CA ASN A 248 -12.99 4.30 -1.02
C ASN A 248 -13.18 5.77 -0.59
N GLN A 249 -14.41 6.26 -0.53
CA GLN A 249 -14.69 7.63 -0.08
C GLN A 249 -14.56 7.82 1.43
N LEU A 250 -14.88 6.82 2.22
CA LEU A 250 -14.85 6.87 3.69
C LEU A 250 -15.49 8.15 4.28
N GLY A 251 -16.57 8.60 3.66
CA GLY A 251 -17.27 9.82 4.05
C GLY A 251 -16.80 11.11 3.37
N MET A 252 -15.78 11.04 2.51
CA MET A 252 -15.28 12.16 1.70
C MET A 252 -16.12 12.34 0.43
N THR A 253 -15.83 13.38 -0.34
CA THR A 253 -16.48 13.66 -1.62
C THR A 253 -15.80 12.92 -2.78
N THR A 254 -14.49 12.68 -2.64
CA THR A 254 -13.62 12.05 -3.64
C THR A 254 -13.17 10.68 -3.15
N ASP A 255 -12.98 9.72 -4.05
CA ASP A 255 -12.38 8.43 -3.73
C ASP A 255 -10.86 8.58 -3.53
N TYR A 256 -10.30 7.83 -2.57
CA TYR A 256 -8.88 7.84 -2.19
C TYR A 256 -8.24 6.50 -2.51
N GLY A 257 -7.23 6.51 -3.39
CA GLY A 257 -6.54 5.28 -3.80
C GLY A 257 -7.54 4.34 -4.45
N GLU A 258 -7.39 3.06 -4.43
CA GLU A 258 -6.19 2.28 -4.26
C GLU A 258 -5.24 2.39 -5.46
N GLY A 259 -3.95 2.15 -5.27
CA GLY A 259 -2.96 2.18 -6.36
C GLY A 259 -2.77 0.81 -7.00
N GLN A 260 -3.61 0.42 -7.97
CA GLN A 260 -3.56 -0.91 -8.56
C GLN A 260 -2.35 -1.11 -9.47
N THR A 261 -2.08 -0.17 -10.36
CA THR A 261 -1.00 -0.32 -11.33
C THR A 261 0.03 0.79 -11.17
N TYR A 262 1.22 0.43 -10.71
CA TYR A 262 2.35 1.35 -10.67
C TYR A 262 2.72 1.83 -12.08
N LEU A 263 2.92 3.14 -12.24
CA LEU A 263 3.22 3.79 -13.52
C LEU A 263 4.62 4.39 -13.57
N ALA A 264 4.98 5.17 -12.58
CA ALA A 264 6.25 5.90 -12.56
C ALA A 264 6.58 6.46 -11.17
N THR A 265 7.88 6.66 -10.93
CA THR A 265 8.40 7.45 -9.81
C THR A 265 8.96 8.77 -10.36
N VAL A 266 8.58 9.89 -9.74
CA VAL A 266 9.12 11.22 -10.01
C VAL A 266 9.50 11.90 -8.68
N VAL A 267 10.36 12.93 -8.74
CA VAL A 267 10.82 13.62 -7.52
C VAL A 267 10.55 15.12 -7.65
N GLU A 268 9.77 15.66 -6.72
CA GLU A 268 9.50 17.08 -6.63
C GLU A 268 10.81 17.89 -6.54
N GLY A 269 10.91 19.00 -7.29
CA GLY A 269 12.11 19.84 -7.35
C GLY A 269 13.29 19.24 -8.11
N SER A 270 13.15 18.04 -8.70
CA SER A 270 14.20 17.46 -9.55
C SER A 270 14.35 18.20 -10.88
N GLY A 271 15.41 17.89 -11.63
CA GLY A 271 15.63 18.48 -12.96
C GLY A 271 14.56 18.13 -14.02
N SER A 272 13.72 17.13 -13.77
CA SER A 272 12.57 16.76 -14.60
C SER A 272 11.27 17.48 -14.19
N ASP A 273 11.25 18.11 -13.02
CA ASP A 273 10.16 18.96 -12.59
C ASP A 273 10.25 20.31 -13.30
N THR A 274 9.29 20.60 -14.15
CA THR A 274 9.27 21.82 -14.97
C THR A 274 8.45 22.95 -14.36
N ARG A 275 7.91 22.77 -13.17
CA ARG A 275 7.18 23.79 -12.43
C ARG A 275 7.80 23.94 -11.04
N SER A 276 8.05 25.18 -10.66
CA SER A 276 8.61 25.54 -9.37
C SER A 276 7.73 26.57 -8.67
N GLY A 277 7.98 26.75 -7.39
CA GLY A 277 7.32 27.75 -6.55
C GLY A 277 6.21 27.14 -5.69
N THR A 278 5.97 27.84 -4.60
CA THR A 278 4.99 27.46 -3.57
C THR A 278 3.66 28.15 -3.83
N SER A 279 2.56 27.46 -3.66
CA SER A 279 1.22 28.05 -3.61
C SER A 279 0.30 27.24 -2.71
N SER A 280 -0.72 27.91 -2.20
CA SER A 280 -1.75 27.23 -1.40
C SER A 280 -2.75 26.50 -2.30
N TYR A 281 -3.30 25.42 -1.78
CA TYR A 281 -4.48 24.77 -2.31
C TYR A 281 -5.47 24.46 -1.18
N THR A 282 -6.71 24.25 -1.53
CA THR A 282 -7.74 23.60 -0.73
C THR A 282 -8.65 22.85 -1.70
N ASP A 283 -8.85 21.57 -1.52
CA ASP A 283 -9.71 20.77 -2.37
C ASP A 283 -11.14 20.63 -1.82
N LEU A 284 -11.96 19.74 -2.44
CA LEU A 284 -13.36 19.56 -2.07
C LEU A 284 -13.55 18.85 -0.72
N ASP A 285 -12.58 18.06 -0.30
CA ASP A 285 -12.63 17.27 0.94
C ASP A 285 -12.00 18.02 2.13
N GLY A 286 -11.37 19.16 1.86
CA GLY A 286 -10.74 20.00 2.86
C GLY A 286 -9.23 19.79 3.01
N ASN A 287 -8.60 18.96 2.15
CA ASN A 287 -7.14 18.91 2.08
C ASN A 287 -6.58 20.29 1.79
N THR A 288 -5.67 20.76 2.61
CA THR A 288 -5.11 22.11 2.48
C THR A 288 -3.64 22.14 2.83
N ASP A 289 -2.85 22.85 2.04
CA ASP A 289 -1.46 23.17 2.37
C ASP A 289 -1.00 24.40 1.55
N SER A 290 0.17 24.93 1.90
CA SER A 290 0.93 25.90 1.14
C SER A 290 2.31 25.31 0.85
N THR A 291 2.44 24.60 -0.27
CA THR A 291 3.60 23.76 -0.58
C THR A 291 4.03 23.89 -2.03
N ASN A 292 5.04 23.13 -2.43
CA ASN A 292 5.61 23.22 -3.77
C ASN A 292 4.67 22.71 -4.85
N ARG A 293 4.72 23.40 -6.00
CA ARG A 293 4.07 22.97 -7.24
C ARG A 293 5.01 22.06 -8.00
N PHE A 294 4.46 21.00 -8.59
CA PHE A 294 5.20 20.17 -9.53
C PHE A 294 4.51 20.08 -10.90
N LYS A 295 5.30 19.77 -11.92
CA LYS A 295 4.82 19.38 -13.24
C LYS A 295 5.81 18.45 -13.91
N PHE A 296 5.38 17.24 -14.18
CA PHE A 296 6.14 16.22 -14.86
C PHE A 296 5.55 15.92 -16.24
N THR A 297 6.42 15.61 -17.18
CA THR A 297 6.07 15.04 -18.48
C THR A 297 6.83 13.74 -18.62
N ILE A 298 6.11 12.63 -18.54
CA ILE A 298 6.66 11.28 -18.62
C ILE A 298 6.14 10.59 -19.89
N PRO A 299 6.84 9.57 -20.43
CA PRO A 299 6.26 8.74 -21.48
C PRO A 299 4.91 8.19 -21.02
N LEU A 300 3.91 8.21 -21.91
CA LEU A 300 2.59 7.62 -21.59
C LEU A 300 2.76 6.11 -21.39
N PRO A 301 2.50 5.57 -20.19
CA PRO A 301 2.65 4.15 -19.94
C PRO A 301 1.70 3.32 -20.81
N SER A 302 2.11 2.08 -21.12
CA SER A 302 1.30 1.19 -21.95
C SER A 302 -0.03 0.88 -21.27
N GLY A 303 -1.12 0.98 -22.01
CA GLY A 303 -2.46 0.72 -21.51
C GLY A 303 -3.17 1.93 -20.90
N VAL A 304 -2.44 3.00 -20.56
CA VAL A 304 -3.03 4.23 -20.02
C VAL A 304 -3.75 5.01 -21.11
N VAL A 305 -5.00 5.35 -20.86
CA VAL A 305 -5.85 6.09 -21.79
C VAL A 305 -6.55 7.27 -21.12
N LYS A 306 -7.10 8.15 -21.95
CA LYS A 306 -8.01 9.20 -21.47
C LYS A 306 -9.23 8.57 -20.80
N GLY A 307 -9.55 9.02 -19.61
CA GLY A 307 -10.69 8.55 -18.79
C GLY A 307 -10.25 7.67 -17.63
N ASP A 308 -9.02 7.16 -17.65
CA ASP A 308 -8.46 6.46 -16.50
C ASP A 308 -8.26 7.41 -15.32
N PHE A 309 -8.17 6.84 -14.13
CA PHE A 309 -7.95 7.59 -12.90
C PHE A 309 -6.54 7.34 -12.37
N LEU A 310 -5.92 8.43 -11.90
CA LEU A 310 -4.62 8.41 -11.23
C LEU A 310 -4.79 8.67 -9.75
N THR A 311 -3.99 7.98 -8.95
CA THR A 311 -3.67 8.32 -7.57
C THR A 311 -2.16 8.36 -7.39
N ALA A 312 -1.70 8.84 -6.24
CA ALA A 312 -0.27 8.93 -5.94
C ALA A 312 0.00 8.80 -4.45
N THR A 313 1.21 8.37 -4.12
CA THR A 313 1.79 8.48 -2.78
C THR A 313 2.98 9.43 -2.78
N ALA A 314 3.31 10.01 -1.63
CA ALA A 314 4.55 10.72 -1.38
C ALA A 314 5.42 9.93 -0.42
N THR A 315 6.74 9.99 -0.62
CA THR A 315 7.71 9.45 0.34
C THR A 315 8.77 10.50 0.66
N ILE A 316 8.98 10.76 1.94
CA ILE A 316 10.05 11.62 2.47
C ILE A 316 10.74 10.87 3.61
N SER A 317 12.06 10.79 3.58
CA SER A 317 12.85 10.11 4.62
C SER A 317 12.35 8.68 4.93
N ASN A 318 11.95 7.94 3.89
CA ASN A 318 11.32 6.62 3.93
C ASN A 318 9.93 6.56 4.58
N SER A 319 9.36 7.66 5.05
CA SER A 319 7.94 7.70 5.45
C SER A 319 7.07 7.89 4.21
N THR A 320 6.20 6.93 3.93
CA THR A 320 5.26 7.00 2.79
C THR A 320 3.86 7.38 3.28
N SER A 321 3.20 8.26 2.55
CA SER A 321 1.85 8.74 2.82
C SER A 321 0.76 7.70 2.46
N GLU A 322 -0.47 7.99 2.79
CA GLU A 322 -1.64 7.39 2.18
C GLU A 322 -1.72 7.70 0.68
N PHE A 323 -2.65 7.06 -0.03
CA PHE A 323 -2.95 7.39 -1.41
C PHE A 323 -3.73 8.71 -1.50
N SER A 324 -3.43 9.51 -2.51
CA SER A 324 -4.11 10.76 -2.80
C SER A 324 -5.55 10.57 -3.30
N PRO A 325 -6.39 11.62 -3.23
CA PRO A 325 -7.61 11.66 -4.00
C PRO A 325 -7.35 11.39 -5.48
N GLN A 326 -8.24 10.67 -6.13
CA GLN A 326 -8.11 10.33 -7.54
C GLN A 326 -8.22 11.57 -8.45
N SER A 327 -7.53 11.52 -9.59
CA SER A 327 -7.60 12.52 -10.64
C SER A 327 -7.77 11.88 -12.01
N ILE A 328 -8.79 12.30 -12.77
CA ILE A 328 -9.07 11.76 -14.10
C ILE A 328 -8.04 12.23 -15.14
N ILE A 329 -7.54 11.31 -15.96
CA ILE A 329 -6.69 11.62 -17.10
C ILE A 329 -7.54 12.23 -18.22
N LYS A 330 -7.29 13.50 -18.54
CA LYS A 330 -7.96 14.24 -19.60
C LYS A 330 -7.19 14.12 -20.92
N GLY A 331 -7.91 14.20 -22.04
CA GLY A 331 -7.25 14.37 -23.33
C GLY A 331 -6.77 15.81 -23.49
N TYR A 332 -5.53 15.99 -23.95
CA TYR A 332 -4.96 17.30 -24.23
C TYR A 332 -4.68 17.44 -25.74
N THR A 333 -5.27 18.45 -26.37
CA THR A 333 -5.03 18.77 -27.78
C THR A 333 -4.52 20.19 -27.90
N VAL A 334 -3.32 20.36 -28.40
CA VAL A 334 -2.76 21.68 -28.74
C VAL A 334 -3.28 22.10 -30.10
N ILE A 335 -4.09 23.14 -30.16
CA ILE A 335 -4.51 23.75 -31.42
C ILE A 335 -3.45 24.81 -31.80
N THR A 336 -2.52 24.43 -32.67
CA THR A 336 -1.39 25.28 -33.06
C THR A 336 -1.73 26.31 -34.13
N ASN A 337 -2.82 26.14 -34.88
CA ASN A 337 -3.22 27.05 -35.98
C ASN A 337 -4.71 27.37 -35.98
N ARG A 338 -5.12 28.33 -35.18
CA ARG A 338 -6.48 28.88 -35.26
C ARG A 338 -6.46 30.11 -36.20
N ARG A 339 -6.93 29.94 -37.43
CA ARG A 339 -7.19 31.07 -38.35
C ARG A 339 -8.53 31.70 -37.94
N ILE A 340 -8.48 32.90 -37.31
CA ILE A 340 -9.68 33.66 -37.01
C ILE A 340 -9.96 34.54 -38.22
N THR A 341 -11.09 34.31 -38.91
CA THR A 341 -11.55 35.17 -40.04
C THR A 341 -12.66 36.08 -39.53
N TYR A 342 -12.40 37.35 -39.50
CA TYR A 342 -13.41 38.38 -39.21
C TYR A 342 -14.16 38.77 -40.49
N ARG A 343 -15.47 38.70 -40.48
CA ARG A 343 -16.29 39.37 -41.50
C ARG A 343 -16.72 40.74 -40.96
N VAL A 344 -16.22 41.78 -41.55
CA VAL A 344 -16.69 43.15 -41.31
C VAL A 344 -17.97 43.34 -42.12
N LYS A 345 -19.10 43.56 -41.43
CA LYS A 345 -20.34 43.96 -42.09
C LYS A 345 -20.19 45.49 -42.39
N LYS A 346 -20.17 45.87 -43.68
CA LYS A 346 -20.33 47.25 -44.05
C LYS A 346 -21.80 47.65 -43.82
N ASN A 347 -22.04 48.67 -43.00
CA ASN A 347 -23.33 49.35 -42.93
C ASN A 347 -23.60 50.15 -44.20
#